data_7a667a47879ea1a7068d224d63569cfb
#
_entry.id   7a667a47879ea1a7068d224d63569cfb
#
_cell.length_a   1.000
_cell.length_b   1.000
_cell.length_c   1.000
_cell.angle_alpha   90.00
_cell.angle_beta   90.00
_cell.angle_gamma   90.00
#
_symmetry.space_group_name_H-M   'P 1'
#
loop_
_entity.id
_entity.type
_entity.pdbx_description
1 polymer ?
#
loop_
_entity_poly.entity_id
_entity_poly.type
_entity_poly.pdbx_seq_one_letter_code
_entity_poly.pdbx_strand_id
1 'polypeptide(L)'
;MSKLYKKSGVDVIKTDKLISQALKFIKSSHNDKVLGNKLGFSAEYRVNKDVTLCAATDGVGTKAILAAELNDYKGIGQDLVAMCSNDLLCNKAKPLFFLDYFACSSVKSKQYTEILRSITGACKKINCSLIGGCLLYTSPSPRDNTL
;
A
#
# COMPACT_ATOMS: atom_id res chain seq x y z
N MET A 1 19.64 -15.78 12.36
CA MET A 1 18.49 -14.95 12.76
C MET A 1 18.15 -15.20 14.21
N SER A 2 17.98 -14.16 15.03
CA SER A 2 17.82 -14.33 16.47
C SER A 2 16.48 -15.00 16.81
N LYS A 3 16.47 -15.85 17.82
CA LYS A 3 15.26 -16.52 18.34
C LYS A 3 14.15 -15.50 18.75
N LEU A 4 14.54 -14.25 19.03
CA LEU A 4 13.61 -13.17 19.41
C LEU A 4 12.71 -12.72 18.25
N TYR A 5 13.24 -12.57 17.03
CA TYR A 5 12.44 -12.25 15.85
C TYR A 5 11.40 -13.31 15.56
N LYS A 6 11.78 -14.59 15.70
CA LYS A 6 10.86 -15.70 15.50
C LYS A 6 9.75 -15.73 16.56
N LYS A 7 10.05 -15.38 17.81
CA LYS A 7 9.06 -15.25 18.89
C LYS A 7 8.09 -14.09 18.68
N SER A 8 8.52 -13.01 18.04
CA SER A 8 7.66 -11.86 17.69
C SER A 8 6.84 -12.07 16.40
N GLY A 9 6.86 -13.27 15.82
CA GLY A 9 6.08 -13.59 14.62
C GLY A 9 6.84 -13.34 13.30
N VAL A 10 8.10 -12.85 13.35
CA VAL A 10 8.90 -12.58 12.15
C VAL A 10 9.80 -13.80 11.86
N ASP A 11 9.31 -14.70 11.02
CA ASP A 11 10.08 -15.85 10.52
C ASP A 11 10.36 -15.68 9.02
N VAL A 12 11.47 -15.01 8.70
CA VAL A 12 11.86 -14.69 7.31
C VAL A 12 11.98 -15.95 6.46
N ILE A 13 12.57 -17.03 6.98
CA ILE A 13 12.74 -18.29 6.21
C ILE A 13 11.37 -18.88 5.84
N LYS A 14 10.45 -18.89 6.79
CA LYS A 14 9.06 -19.35 6.55
C LYS A 14 8.36 -18.44 5.55
N THR A 15 8.52 -17.15 5.68
CA THR A 15 7.92 -16.15 4.78
C THR A 15 8.46 -16.29 3.36
N ASP A 16 9.77 -16.42 3.18
CA ASP A 16 10.40 -16.62 1.86
C ASP A 16 9.91 -17.91 1.18
N LYS A 17 9.74 -18.98 1.96
CA LYS A 17 9.18 -20.23 1.44
C LYS A 17 7.73 -20.08 0.99
N LEU A 18 6.91 -19.38 1.77
CA LEU A 18 5.51 -19.11 1.42
C LEU A 18 5.42 -18.24 0.16
N ILE A 19 6.23 -17.17 0.07
CA ILE A 19 6.31 -16.31 -1.11
C ILE A 19 6.71 -17.13 -2.33
N SER A 20 7.74 -17.98 -2.21
CA SER A 20 8.20 -18.83 -3.32
C SER A 20 7.11 -19.79 -3.82
N GLN A 21 6.28 -20.31 -2.91
CA GLN A 21 5.13 -21.15 -3.27
C GLN A 21 4.03 -20.33 -3.96
N ALA A 22 3.73 -19.13 -3.43
CA ALA A 22 2.71 -18.23 -3.98
C ALA A 22 3.09 -17.70 -5.37
N LEU A 23 4.38 -17.54 -5.67
CA LEU A 23 4.87 -17.06 -6.97
C LEU A 23 4.38 -17.90 -8.15
N LYS A 24 4.13 -19.21 -7.97
CA LYS A 24 3.58 -20.07 -9.04
C LYS A 24 2.17 -19.62 -9.44
N PHE A 25 1.34 -19.29 -8.45
CA PHE A 25 -0.03 -18.82 -8.69
C PHE A 25 -0.01 -17.41 -9.28
N ILE A 26 0.82 -16.51 -8.73
CA ILE A 26 0.97 -15.14 -9.24
C ILE A 26 1.40 -15.17 -10.70
N LYS A 27 2.45 -15.95 -11.03
CA LYS A 27 2.96 -16.06 -12.41
C LYS A 27 1.96 -16.66 -13.39
N SER A 28 1.03 -17.49 -12.93
CA SER A 28 -0.02 -18.05 -13.81
C SER A 28 -1.01 -17.01 -14.34
N SER A 29 -1.09 -15.83 -13.69
CA SER A 29 -1.91 -14.70 -14.15
C SER A 29 -1.15 -13.74 -15.07
N HIS A 30 0.18 -13.91 -15.23
CA HIS A 30 1.00 -13.01 -16.02
C HIS A 30 0.80 -13.26 -17.53
N ASN A 31 0.76 -12.17 -18.28
CA ASN A 31 0.90 -12.17 -19.74
C ASN A 31 2.30 -11.65 -20.13
N ASP A 32 2.57 -11.57 -21.43
CA ASP A 32 3.83 -11.11 -22.00
C ASP A 32 4.20 -9.65 -21.72
N LYS A 33 3.26 -8.86 -21.20
CA LYS A 33 3.46 -7.46 -20.83
C LYS A 33 3.98 -7.28 -19.41
N VAL A 34 3.90 -8.29 -18.56
CA VAL A 34 4.46 -8.24 -17.20
C VAL A 34 5.97 -8.39 -17.27
N LEU A 35 6.70 -7.32 -16.95
CA LEU A 35 8.17 -7.31 -17.02
C LEU A 35 8.82 -7.84 -15.74
N GLY A 36 8.01 -8.05 -14.70
CA GLY A 36 8.46 -8.54 -13.42
C GLY A 36 8.83 -7.41 -12.46
N ASN A 37 9.63 -7.77 -11.48
CA ASN A 37 10.07 -6.90 -10.40
C ASN A 37 11.60 -7.05 -10.26
N LYS A 38 12.35 -6.39 -11.13
CA LYS A 38 13.81 -6.52 -11.19
C LYS A 38 14.53 -5.98 -9.94
N LEU A 39 14.00 -4.92 -9.35
CA LEU A 39 14.59 -4.24 -8.19
C LEU A 39 13.86 -4.55 -6.87
N GLY A 40 12.75 -5.28 -6.91
CA GLY A 40 12.09 -5.83 -5.72
C GLY A 40 11.04 -4.94 -5.06
N PHE A 41 10.87 -3.70 -5.48
CA PHE A 41 10.02 -2.71 -4.78
C PHE A 41 8.73 -2.35 -5.53
N SER A 42 8.76 -2.31 -6.85
CA SER A 42 7.57 -2.04 -7.66
C SER A 42 7.40 -3.05 -8.79
N ALA A 43 6.17 -3.25 -9.24
CA ALA A 43 5.85 -4.10 -10.37
C ALA A 43 5.90 -3.30 -11.68
N GLU A 44 6.41 -3.90 -12.75
CA GLU A 44 6.54 -3.28 -14.06
C GLU A 44 5.61 -3.95 -15.07
N TYR A 45 4.84 -3.14 -15.79
CA TYR A 45 3.93 -3.59 -16.83
C TYR A 45 4.09 -2.76 -18.10
N ARG A 46 4.37 -3.41 -19.24
CA ARG A 46 4.52 -2.77 -20.53
C ARG A 46 3.16 -2.41 -21.12
N VAL A 47 2.86 -1.14 -21.24
CA VAL A 47 1.63 -0.67 -21.91
C VAL A 47 1.80 -0.79 -23.43
N ASN A 48 2.89 -0.24 -23.96
CA ASN A 48 3.27 -0.28 -25.36
C ASN A 48 4.80 -0.25 -25.50
N LYS A 49 5.32 -0.06 -26.71
CA LYS A 49 6.78 -0.05 -26.97
C LYS A 49 7.53 1.08 -26.25
N ASP A 50 6.86 2.19 -25.96
CA ASP A 50 7.47 3.41 -25.42
C ASP A 50 7.13 3.64 -23.94
N VAL A 51 6.09 2.96 -23.41
CA VAL A 51 5.55 3.21 -22.08
C VAL A 51 5.51 1.93 -21.23
N THR A 52 6.18 2.00 -20.09
CA THR A 52 6.08 1.02 -19.01
C THR A 52 5.47 1.70 -17.78
N LEU A 53 4.45 1.11 -17.21
CA LEU A 53 3.90 1.51 -15.92
C LEU A 53 4.62 0.77 -14.80
N CYS A 54 4.97 1.52 -13.75
CA CYS A 54 5.39 0.96 -12.48
C CYS A 54 4.28 1.15 -11.46
N ALA A 55 3.98 0.10 -10.70
CA ALA A 55 2.97 0.12 -9.64
C ALA A 55 3.58 -0.37 -8.33
N ALA A 56 3.31 0.36 -7.26
CA ALA A 56 3.68 -0.01 -5.90
C ALA A 56 2.47 0.12 -4.98
N THR A 57 2.43 -0.70 -3.95
CA THR A 57 1.41 -0.65 -2.90
C THR A 57 2.07 -0.92 -1.57
N ASP A 58 1.79 -0.08 -0.59
CA ASP A 58 2.31 -0.21 0.75
C ASP A 58 1.30 0.32 1.77
N GLY A 59 1.50 0.01 3.04
CA GLY A 59 0.66 0.46 4.15
C GLY A 59 1.47 1.14 5.24
N VAL A 60 0.82 2.01 6.01
CA VAL A 60 1.47 2.73 7.13
C VAL A 60 1.94 1.80 8.25
N GLY A 61 1.31 0.61 8.37
CA GLY A 61 1.66 -0.37 9.38
C GLY A 61 1.29 0.07 10.81
N THR A 62 2.12 -0.29 11.79
CA THR A 62 1.87 -0.06 13.22
C THR A 62 1.82 1.42 13.63
N LYS A 63 2.37 2.33 12.82
CA LYS A 63 2.23 3.79 13.06
C LYS A 63 0.77 4.24 13.08
N ALA A 64 -0.12 3.55 12.36
CA ALA A 64 -1.54 3.85 12.39
C ALA A 64 -2.17 3.62 13.78
N ILE A 65 -1.70 2.60 14.51
CA ILE A 65 -2.13 2.31 15.88
C ILE A 65 -1.69 3.44 16.80
N LEU A 66 -0.41 3.83 16.72
CA LEU A 66 0.14 4.93 17.52
C LEU A 66 -0.59 6.25 17.25
N ALA A 67 -0.87 6.55 15.99
CA ALA A 67 -1.62 7.74 15.61
C ALA A 67 -3.04 7.73 16.20
N ALA A 68 -3.67 6.54 16.26
CA ALA A 68 -4.99 6.37 16.85
C ALA A 68 -4.96 6.58 18.37
N GLU A 69 -3.95 6.04 19.08
CA GLU A 69 -3.76 6.22 20.52
C GLU A 69 -3.51 7.68 20.89
N LEU A 70 -2.69 8.39 20.10
CA LEU A 70 -2.37 9.80 20.31
C LEU A 70 -3.44 10.75 19.75
N ASN A 71 -4.40 10.23 18.97
CA ASN A 71 -5.39 11.00 18.23
C ASN A 71 -4.74 12.12 17.36
N ASP A 72 -3.59 11.82 16.77
CA ASP A 72 -2.84 12.69 15.85
C ASP A 72 -2.54 11.97 14.54
N TYR A 73 -3.17 12.42 13.47
CA TYR A 73 -3.10 11.79 12.14
C TYR A 73 -2.37 12.65 11.10
N LYS A 74 -1.79 13.79 11.51
CA LYS A 74 -1.20 14.78 10.58
C LYS A 74 -0.07 14.23 9.71
N GLY A 75 0.76 13.33 10.27
CA GLY A 75 1.89 12.72 9.58
C GLY A 75 1.56 11.48 8.74
N ILE A 76 0.45 10.80 9.04
CA ILE A 76 0.13 9.48 8.49
C ILE A 76 0.04 9.47 6.97
N GLY A 77 -0.61 10.47 6.38
CA GLY A 77 -0.73 10.54 4.92
C GLY A 77 0.59 10.84 4.23
N GLN A 78 1.47 11.63 4.84
CA GLN A 78 2.81 11.87 4.32
C GLN A 78 3.65 10.58 4.34
N ASP A 79 3.59 9.81 5.41
CA ASP A 79 4.27 8.53 5.51
C ASP A 79 3.78 7.55 4.45
N LEU A 80 2.45 7.44 4.28
CA LEU A 80 1.85 6.55 3.29
C LEU A 80 2.31 6.87 1.86
N VAL A 81 2.24 8.14 1.48
CA VAL A 81 2.67 8.59 0.14
C VAL A 81 4.17 8.38 -0.04
N ALA A 82 4.98 8.63 1.00
CA ALA A 82 6.43 8.41 0.93
C ALA A 82 6.78 6.94 0.76
N MET A 83 6.15 6.02 1.47
CA MET A 83 6.40 4.58 1.34
C MET A 83 6.15 4.10 -0.09
N CYS A 84 4.98 4.40 -0.66
CA CYS A 84 4.67 4.00 -2.03
C CYS A 84 5.55 4.71 -3.08
N SER A 85 5.82 6.01 -2.92
CA SER A 85 6.61 6.75 -3.90
C SER A 85 8.10 6.38 -3.88
N ASN A 86 8.65 6.03 -2.72
CA ASN A 86 10.03 5.56 -2.63
C ASN A 86 10.23 4.23 -3.36
N ASP A 87 9.25 3.33 -3.30
CA ASP A 87 9.27 2.08 -4.06
C ASP A 87 9.30 2.32 -5.57
N LEU A 88 8.55 3.32 -6.05
CA LEU A 88 8.60 3.73 -7.45
C LEU A 88 9.96 4.34 -7.82
N LEU A 89 10.55 5.15 -6.93
CA LEU A 89 11.86 5.77 -7.16
C LEU A 89 12.99 4.73 -7.28
N CYS A 90 12.91 3.62 -6.56
CA CYS A 90 13.87 2.51 -6.72
C CYS A 90 13.90 1.98 -8.15
N ASN A 91 12.78 2.04 -8.87
CA ASN A 91 12.67 1.68 -10.28
C ASN A 91 12.85 2.88 -11.23
N LYS A 92 13.31 4.04 -10.72
CA LYS A 92 13.43 5.31 -11.47
C LYS A 92 12.11 5.77 -12.09
N ALA A 93 10.97 5.35 -11.53
CA ALA A 93 9.67 5.72 -12.01
C ALA A 93 9.19 7.02 -11.35
N LYS A 94 8.46 7.83 -12.11
CA LYS A 94 7.85 9.06 -11.62
C LYS A 94 6.44 8.77 -11.11
N PRO A 95 6.08 9.13 -9.87
CA PRO A 95 4.71 9.07 -9.40
C PRO A 95 3.80 9.96 -10.25
N LEU A 96 2.70 9.43 -10.76
CA LEU A 96 1.73 10.14 -11.58
C LEU A 96 0.44 10.38 -10.83
N PHE A 97 -0.08 9.32 -10.22
CA PHE A 97 -1.31 9.34 -9.45
C PHE A 97 -1.21 8.42 -8.25
N PHE A 98 -2.07 8.64 -7.29
CA PHE A 98 -2.19 7.90 -6.05
C PHE A 98 -3.64 7.44 -5.84
N LEU A 99 -3.80 6.26 -5.29
CA LEU A 99 -5.07 5.70 -4.82
C LEU A 99 -4.88 5.30 -3.36
N ASP A 100 -5.76 5.77 -2.47
CA ASP A 100 -5.71 5.39 -1.07
C ASP A 100 -6.63 4.21 -0.74
N TYR A 101 -6.29 3.47 0.30
CA TYR A 101 -7.16 2.47 0.89
C TYR A 101 -7.24 2.72 2.40
N PHE A 102 -8.43 3.09 2.85
CA PHE A 102 -8.69 3.37 4.27
C PHE A 102 -9.69 2.36 4.82
N ALA A 103 -9.24 1.53 5.77
CA ALA A 103 -10.09 0.56 6.46
C ALA A 103 -10.24 0.94 7.93
N CYS A 104 -11.47 0.93 8.44
CA CYS A 104 -11.78 1.24 9.83
C CYS A 104 -13.03 0.51 10.30
N SER A 105 -13.20 0.37 11.63
CA SER A 105 -14.42 -0.17 12.22
C SER A 105 -15.58 0.84 12.17
N SER A 106 -15.27 2.13 12.26
CA SER A 106 -16.25 3.22 12.13
C SER A 106 -15.57 4.48 11.58
N VAL A 107 -16.26 5.19 10.69
CA VAL A 107 -15.75 6.42 10.10
C VAL A 107 -15.90 7.59 11.06
N LYS A 108 -14.78 8.14 11.52
CA LYS A 108 -14.75 9.39 12.29
C LYS A 108 -14.37 10.52 11.33
N SER A 109 -15.32 11.40 11.04
CA SER A 109 -15.18 12.45 10.03
C SER A 109 -13.93 13.31 10.20
N LYS A 110 -13.59 13.74 11.42
CA LYS A 110 -12.39 14.53 11.71
C LYS A 110 -11.11 13.76 11.36
N GLN A 111 -11.00 12.51 11.82
CA GLN A 111 -9.86 11.62 11.55
C GLN A 111 -9.65 11.41 10.05
N TYR A 112 -10.71 11.02 9.36
CA TYR A 112 -10.66 10.77 7.92
C TYR A 112 -10.24 12.01 7.13
N THR A 113 -10.83 13.17 7.45
CA THR A 113 -10.48 14.44 6.80
C THR A 113 -9.01 14.83 7.04
N GLU A 114 -8.49 14.63 8.25
CA GLU A 114 -7.10 14.95 8.58
C GLU A 114 -6.12 14.06 7.82
N ILE A 115 -6.40 12.77 7.73
CA ILE A 115 -5.61 11.81 6.93
C ILE A 115 -5.62 12.19 5.45
N LEU A 116 -6.80 12.46 4.86
CA LEU A 116 -6.89 12.86 3.45
C LEU A 116 -6.16 14.17 3.15
N ARG A 117 -6.22 15.15 4.06
CA ARG A 117 -5.43 16.39 3.93
C ARG A 117 -3.94 16.10 3.92
N SER A 118 -3.47 15.21 4.79
CA SER A 118 -2.07 14.80 4.87
C SER A 118 -1.63 14.09 3.57
N ILE A 119 -2.42 13.14 3.06
CA ILE A 119 -2.18 12.47 1.77
C ILE A 119 -2.12 13.48 0.63
N THR A 120 -3.14 14.33 0.50
CA THR A 120 -3.22 15.34 -0.55
C THR A 120 -2.04 16.31 -0.50
N GLY A 121 -1.67 16.76 0.69
CA GLY A 121 -0.50 17.62 0.90
C GLY A 121 0.80 16.97 0.45
N ALA A 122 1.00 15.70 0.75
CA ALA A 122 2.17 14.93 0.33
C ALA A 122 2.19 14.72 -1.19
N CYS A 123 1.06 14.33 -1.77
CA CYS A 123 0.91 14.16 -3.22
C CYS A 123 1.27 15.44 -3.98
N LYS A 124 0.78 16.60 -3.51
CA LYS A 124 1.11 17.90 -4.12
C LYS A 124 2.61 18.18 -4.12
N LYS A 125 3.32 17.86 -3.02
CA LYS A 125 4.78 18.09 -2.92
C LYS A 125 5.58 17.32 -3.97
N ILE A 126 5.10 16.16 -4.41
CA ILE A 126 5.78 15.31 -5.41
C ILE A 126 5.15 15.39 -6.80
N ASN A 127 4.25 16.34 -7.01
CA ASN A 127 3.50 16.51 -8.26
C ASN A 127 2.78 15.22 -8.69
N CYS A 128 2.11 14.58 -7.74
CA CYS A 128 1.31 13.37 -7.90
C CYS A 128 -0.16 13.70 -7.62
N SER A 129 -1.10 13.11 -8.34
CA SER A 129 -2.52 13.39 -8.18
C SER A 129 -3.19 12.29 -7.35
N LEU A 130 -3.83 12.64 -6.24
CA LEU A 130 -4.77 11.73 -5.58
C LEU A 130 -6.06 11.70 -6.43
N ILE A 131 -6.29 10.58 -7.15
CA ILE A 131 -7.40 10.47 -8.12
C ILE A 131 -8.58 9.65 -7.62
N GLY A 132 -8.46 8.98 -6.48
CA GLY A 132 -9.51 8.19 -5.89
C GLY A 132 -8.98 7.29 -4.79
N GLY A 133 -9.82 6.37 -4.34
CA GLY A 133 -9.46 5.43 -3.30
C GLY A 133 -10.62 4.57 -2.86
N CYS A 134 -10.44 3.83 -1.78
CA CYS A 134 -11.45 2.97 -1.20
C CYS A 134 -11.60 3.27 0.30
N LEU A 135 -12.83 3.53 0.71
CA LEU A 135 -13.20 3.62 2.12
C LEU A 135 -13.98 2.35 2.50
N LEU A 136 -13.32 1.48 3.27
CA LEU A 136 -13.93 0.29 3.82
C LEU A 136 -14.23 0.50 5.31
N TYR A 137 -15.49 0.38 5.68
CA TYR A 137 -15.90 0.34 7.08
C TYR A 137 -16.78 -0.89 7.34
N THR A 138 -16.51 -1.58 8.44
CA THR A 138 -17.29 -2.73 8.88
C THR A 138 -18.38 -2.22 9.82
N SER A 139 -19.51 -1.85 9.25
CA SER A 139 -20.77 -1.83 9.98
C SER A 139 -21.49 -3.13 9.71
N PRO A 140 -22.19 -3.75 10.67
CA PRO A 140 -23.08 -4.85 10.34
C PRO A 140 -24.09 -4.34 9.29
N SER A 141 -23.79 -4.65 8.03
CA SER A 141 -24.70 -4.35 6.94
C SER A 141 -25.91 -5.28 7.06
N PRO A 142 -27.12 -4.82 6.75
CA PRO A 142 -28.27 -5.72 6.60
C PRO A 142 -28.00 -6.88 5.63
N ARG A 143 -27.02 -6.74 4.73
CA ARG A 143 -26.56 -7.81 3.82
C ARG A 143 -25.74 -8.89 4.54
N ASP A 144 -25.03 -8.53 5.61
CA ASP A 144 -24.18 -9.47 6.36
C ASP A 144 -25.00 -10.35 7.31
N ASN A 145 -26.26 -10.00 7.57
CA ASN A 145 -27.21 -10.78 8.37
C ASN A 145 -27.98 -11.83 7.54
N THR A 146 -27.67 -11.99 6.28
CA THR A 146 -28.35 -12.92 5.35
C THR A 146 -27.47 -14.09 4.91
N LEU A 147 -26.32 -14.31 5.55
CA LEU A 147 -25.43 -15.46 5.33
C LEU A 147 -25.54 -16.44 6.48
#